data_f3cac99f7279b696b1692a78a0378f10
#
_entry.id   f3cac99f7279b696b1692a78a0378f10
#
_cell.length_a   1.000
_cell.length_b   1.000
_cell.length_c   1.000
_cell.angle_alpha   90.00
_cell.angle_beta   90.00
_cell.angle_gamma   90.00
#
_symmetry.space_group_name_H-M   'P 1'
#
loop_
_entity.id
_entity.type
_entity.pdbx_description
1 polymer ?
#
loop_
_entity_poly.entity_id
_entity_poly.type
_entity_poly.pdbx_seq_one_letter_code
_entity_poly.pdbx_strand_id
1 'polypeptide(L)'
;MNKTMIRIITLALAAILALSLVVPALAATEKGTISVTGSGTTEYSVYKIFDIEKAANGYKYKLTDVWSAFTADDYFSVENGYAIWKKNTTSVADAAAVAQLAKNFVTTNNLTSVISVAVGNNVEVDPGYYLLVPASGPCGVTLVEANKTTEVEEKTVAEGHPTVEKLVQEDSTKIYGGANNADIGQTINFQTTITAGVNAEKYVLHDKMDEHIAFTNAVEVTRDGNAVLESGNYELVMDPDDGCTFHIAFTESMCKTLADNAKIVVRYTGKLVEDAVTETDHVNETWMTYTAAAATTDVSKTITQTYKVTVNKVDNADPANPLAGATFILRDNVGLYYKWNEGEKKVEWVSKEDATPYTTDATGVIEFVGVDAENFYLEEIKVPNGYTGATDVSVSTKSTAADKIGANATVTVVNTLGQALPETGGMGTTVFYVLGGVLLIGALVVLATMKRKETSAQ
;
A
#
# COMPACT_ATOMS: atom_id res chain seq x y z
N MET A 1 34.91 4.03 -13.93
CA MET A 1 33.48 4.24 -13.62
C MET A 1 33.14 5.66 -14.03
N ASN A 2 32.43 5.82 -15.13
CA ASN A 2 32.19 7.10 -15.78
C ASN A 2 31.08 7.92 -15.11
N LYS A 3 31.41 9.19 -14.86
CA LYS A 3 30.54 10.19 -14.20
C LYS A 3 29.31 10.66 -15.02
N THR A 4 28.87 9.89 -15.98
CA THR A 4 27.81 10.29 -16.93
C THR A 4 26.43 9.73 -16.58
N MET A 5 26.30 8.97 -15.51
CA MET A 5 25.05 8.23 -15.16
C MET A 5 24.15 8.91 -14.12
N ILE A 6 24.44 10.14 -13.71
CA ILE A 6 23.60 10.84 -12.70
C ILE A 6 23.17 12.18 -13.31
N ARG A 7 22.17 12.15 -14.17
CA ARG A 7 21.38 13.32 -14.58
C ARG A 7 20.01 12.89 -15.06
N ILE A 8 19.16 12.43 -14.16
CA ILE A 8 17.75 12.29 -14.43
C ILE A 8 16.98 12.77 -13.19
N ILE A 9 16.20 13.80 -13.42
CA ILE A 9 15.07 14.30 -12.63
C ILE A 9 15.40 15.06 -11.36
N THR A 10 15.52 16.39 -11.49
CA THR A 10 15.16 17.33 -10.43
C THR A 10 13.88 18.03 -10.88
N LEU A 11 12.74 17.66 -10.33
CA LEU A 11 11.51 18.43 -10.47
C LEU A 11 11.60 19.63 -9.52
N ALA A 12 11.70 20.82 -10.06
CA ALA A 12 11.47 22.05 -9.32
C ALA A 12 10.13 22.67 -9.75
N LEU A 13 9.27 22.84 -8.77
CA LEU A 13 8.02 23.58 -8.86
C LEU A 13 8.28 25.05 -9.20
N ALA A 14 7.70 25.59 -10.24
CA ALA A 14 7.42 27.05 -10.32
C ALA A 14 6.27 27.35 -11.30
N ALA A 15 5.39 28.19 -10.85
CA ALA A 15 4.08 28.56 -11.34
C ALA A 15 4.08 29.50 -12.57
N ILE A 16 3.10 29.30 -13.42
CA ILE A 16 2.08 30.20 -14.02
C ILE A 16 2.51 31.50 -14.78
N LEU A 17 1.86 31.60 -15.95
CA LEU A 17 1.46 32.73 -16.83
C LEU A 17 2.44 33.18 -17.90
N ALA A 18 2.04 32.94 -19.16
CA ALA A 18 1.59 33.99 -20.08
C ALA A 18 1.13 33.42 -21.43
N LEU A 19 -0.06 33.77 -21.79
CA LEU A 19 -0.64 33.61 -23.14
C LEU A 19 0.20 34.36 -24.19
N SER A 20 0.59 33.67 -25.25
CA SER A 20 0.68 34.28 -26.58
C SER A 20 0.48 33.19 -27.63
N LEU A 21 -0.63 33.28 -28.34
CA LEU A 21 -0.92 32.55 -29.56
C LEU A 21 0.13 32.95 -30.60
N VAL A 22 1.10 32.09 -30.80
CA VAL A 22 1.84 32.01 -32.05
C VAL A 22 1.64 30.57 -32.53
N VAL A 23 0.91 30.40 -33.59
CA VAL A 23 0.85 29.15 -34.36
C VAL A 23 2.23 29.02 -35.03
N PRO A 24 3.13 28.13 -34.58
CA PRO A 24 4.33 27.85 -35.35
C PRO A 24 3.93 26.89 -36.47
N ALA A 25 4.44 27.20 -37.67
CA ALA A 25 4.52 26.25 -38.77
C ALA A 25 4.98 24.89 -38.25
N LEU A 26 4.36 23.81 -38.77
CA LEU A 26 4.75 22.42 -38.51
C LEU A 26 6.24 22.23 -38.88
N ALA A 27 7.16 22.56 -37.96
CA ALA A 27 8.53 22.12 -38.02
C ALA A 27 8.51 20.62 -37.82
N ALA A 28 9.07 19.86 -38.73
CA ALA A 28 9.27 18.42 -38.54
C ALA A 28 9.93 18.22 -37.16
N THR A 29 9.25 17.46 -36.28
CA THR A 29 9.79 17.17 -34.93
C THR A 29 11.10 16.42 -35.12
N GLU A 30 12.20 17.00 -34.65
CA GLU A 30 13.51 16.33 -34.69
C GLU A 30 13.40 15.02 -33.89
N LYS A 31 13.72 13.90 -34.56
CA LYS A 31 13.64 12.56 -33.98
C LYS A 31 14.78 12.33 -32.97
N GLY A 32 14.55 11.44 -32.02
CA GLY A 32 15.59 10.81 -31.24
C GLY A 32 15.78 9.36 -31.67
N THR A 33 16.86 8.73 -31.25
CA THR A 33 17.19 7.35 -31.61
C THR A 33 17.22 6.47 -30.37
N ILE A 34 16.58 5.31 -30.45
CA ILE A 34 16.78 4.20 -29.50
C ILE A 34 17.75 3.22 -30.14
N SER A 35 18.86 2.94 -29.44
CA SER A 35 19.84 1.93 -29.82
C SER A 35 19.82 0.83 -28.79
N VAL A 36 19.43 -0.41 -29.19
CA VAL A 36 19.48 -1.54 -28.28
C VAL A 36 20.79 -2.28 -28.47
N THR A 37 21.61 -2.28 -27.43
CA THR A 37 22.93 -2.93 -27.41
C THR A 37 22.88 -4.23 -26.63
N GLY A 38 23.64 -5.24 -27.04
CA GLY A 38 23.68 -6.55 -26.40
C GLY A 38 24.21 -7.60 -27.35
N SER A 39 24.27 -8.84 -26.92
CA SER A 39 24.72 -10.00 -27.69
C SER A 39 23.61 -10.94 -28.17
N GLY A 40 22.38 -10.71 -27.71
CA GLY A 40 21.21 -11.54 -28.03
C GLY A 40 20.54 -11.19 -29.37
N THR A 41 19.44 -11.87 -29.64
CA THR A 41 18.62 -11.64 -30.85
C THR A 41 17.20 -11.14 -30.48
N THR A 42 17.02 -10.67 -29.26
CA THR A 42 15.72 -10.25 -28.73
C THR A 42 15.16 -9.05 -29.51
N GLU A 43 13.90 -9.11 -29.86
CA GLU A 43 13.15 -7.99 -30.41
C GLU A 43 12.31 -7.33 -29.33
N TYR A 44 12.37 -6.00 -29.25
CA TYR A 44 11.63 -5.18 -28.29
C TYR A 44 10.48 -4.47 -28.98
N SER A 45 9.27 -4.63 -28.47
CA SER A 45 8.13 -3.78 -28.79
C SER A 45 8.24 -2.47 -28.01
N VAL A 46 8.14 -1.33 -28.70
CA VAL A 46 8.37 0.01 -28.12
C VAL A 46 7.02 0.72 -28.01
N TYR A 47 6.71 1.24 -26.82
CA TYR A 47 5.47 1.95 -26.52
C TYR A 47 5.77 3.33 -25.97
N LYS A 48 5.17 4.38 -26.53
CA LYS A 48 5.32 5.75 -26.03
C LYS A 48 4.31 6.02 -24.93
N ILE A 49 4.79 6.12 -23.68
CA ILE A 49 3.94 6.39 -22.51
C ILE A 49 3.66 7.89 -22.42
N PHE A 50 4.72 8.73 -22.45
CA PHE A 50 4.59 10.17 -22.31
C PHE A 50 5.20 10.91 -23.50
N ASP A 51 4.54 11.97 -23.92
CA ASP A 51 5.16 13.07 -24.63
C ASP A 51 5.99 13.89 -23.65
N ILE A 52 7.08 14.50 -24.14
CA ILE A 52 7.96 15.34 -23.31
C ILE A 52 7.93 16.79 -23.83
N GLU A 53 7.84 17.72 -22.90
CA GLU A 53 7.97 19.16 -23.15
C GLU A 53 9.23 19.66 -22.42
N LYS A 54 10.14 20.31 -23.16
CA LYS A 54 11.36 20.84 -22.57
C LYS A 54 11.05 21.99 -21.61
N ALA A 55 11.61 21.93 -20.40
CA ALA A 55 11.56 22.99 -19.41
C ALA A 55 12.98 23.48 -19.08
N ALA A 56 13.12 24.57 -18.33
CA ALA A 56 14.42 25.17 -18.02
C ALA A 56 15.39 24.18 -17.34
N ASN A 57 14.88 23.28 -16.49
CA ASN A 57 15.70 22.32 -15.72
C ASN A 57 15.25 20.86 -15.92
N GLY A 58 14.80 20.47 -17.13
CA GLY A 58 14.36 19.09 -17.38
C GLY A 58 13.20 19.00 -18.37
N TYR A 59 12.31 18.06 -18.13
CA TYR A 59 11.15 17.78 -18.96
C TYR A 59 9.87 17.70 -18.14
N LYS A 60 8.74 18.13 -18.75
CA LYS A 60 7.41 17.78 -18.31
C LYS A 60 6.95 16.56 -19.10
N TYR A 61 6.29 15.64 -18.45
CA TYR A 61 5.83 14.37 -19.02
C TYR A 61 4.31 14.38 -19.12
N LYS A 62 3.78 14.36 -20.32
CA LYS A 62 2.32 14.34 -20.57
C LYS A 62 1.92 12.98 -21.11
N LEU A 63 0.94 12.32 -20.47
CA LEU A 63 0.40 11.04 -20.96
C LEU A 63 -0.10 11.21 -22.40
N THR A 64 0.28 10.25 -23.26
CA THR A 64 -0.30 10.16 -24.59
C THR A 64 -1.76 9.71 -24.51
N ASP A 65 -2.57 9.96 -25.54
CA ASP A 65 -4.01 9.69 -25.50
C ASP A 65 -4.32 8.22 -25.18
N VAL A 66 -3.56 7.26 -25.74
CA VAL A 66 -3.73 5.82 -25.52
C VAL A 66 -3.34 5.38 -24.10
N TRP A 67 -2.58 6.21 -23.38
CA TRP A 67 -2.15 5.99 -22.01
C TRP A 67 -2.92 6.83 -20.98
N SER A 68 -3.96 7.54 -21.39
CA SER A 68 -4.70 8.48 -20.53
C SER A 68 -5.26 7.86 -19.25
N ALA A 69 -5.54 6.56 -19.24
CA ALA A 69 -6.00 5.80 -18.08
C ALA A 69 -4.87 5.07 -17.32
N PHE A 70 -3.62 5.24 -17.72
CA PHE A 70 -2.49 4.62 -17.03
C PHE A 70 -2.21 5.34 -15.72
N THR A 71 -2.16 4.58 -14.63
CA THR A 71 -1.77 5.05 -13.30
C THR A 71 -0.62 4.23 -12.76
N ALA A 72 0.22 4.87 -11.97
CA ALA A 72 1.27 4.26 -11.17
C ALA A 72 1.37 5.06 -9.86
N ASP A 73 0.31 4.97 -9.06
CA ASP A 73 0.00 5.89 -7.95
C ASP A 73 1.09 5.95 -6.88
N ASP A 74 1.87 4.89 -6.72
CA ASP A 74 3.03 4.86 -5.82
C ASP A 74 4.22 5.67 -6.34
N TYR A 75 4.25 5.97 -7.65
CA TYR A 75 5.40 6.60 -8.32
C TYR A 75 5.09 8.01 -8.82
N PHE A 76 3.91 8.23 -9.38
CA PHE A 76 3.49 9.56 -9.87
C PHE A 76 1.98 9.76 -9.74
N SER A 77 1.57 11.02 -9.61
CA SER A 77 0.19 11.46 -9.82
C SER A 77 0.05 12.10 -11.19
N VAL A 78 -1.18 12.16 -11.72
CA VAL A 78 -1.47 12.82 -12.97
C VAL A 78 -2.33 14.05 -12.70
N GLU A 79 -1.83 15.24 -13.04
CA GLU A 79 -2.55 16.49 -12.91
C GLU A 79 -2.60 17.20 -14.27
N ASN A 80 -3.80 17.48 -14.77
CA ASN A 80 -3.99 18.09 -16.10
C ASN A 80 -3.32 17.32 -17.25
N GLY A 81 -3.20 15.99 -17.13
CA GLY A 81 -2.54 15.13 -18.10
C GLY A 81 -1.02 15.03 -17.94
N TYR A 82 -0.41 15.72 -16.97
CA TYR A 82 1.02 15.65 -16.71
C TYR A 82 1.31 14.77 -15.50
N ALA A 83 2.33 13.92 -15.63
CA ALA A 83 2.84 13.10 -14.53
C ALA A 83 3.70 13.94 -13.58
N ILE A 84 3.41 13.85 -12.29
CA ILE A 84 4.17 14.47 -11.21
C ILE A 84 4.76 13.34 -10.36
N TRP A 85 6.09 13.24 -10.39
CA TRP A 85 6.82 12.22 -9.62
C TRP A 85 6.67 12.46 -8.12
N LYS A 86 6.33 11.41 -7.36
CA LYS A 86 6.02 11.52 -5.92
C LYS A 86 7.21 11.24 -5.01
N LYS A 87 8.27 10.59 -5.51
CA LYS A 87 9.44 10.22 -4.69
C LYS A 87 10.54 11.28 -4.78
N ASN A 88 11.30 11.42 -3.70
CA ASN A 88 12.41 12.39 -3.62
C ASN A 88 13.63 12.01 -4.47
N THR A 89 13.73 10.74 -4.82
CA THR A 89 14.82 10.18 -5.66
C THR A 89 14.23 9.25 -6.71
N THR A 90 14.98 8.98 -7.76
CA THR A 90 14.66 7.95 -8.74
C THR A 90 15.72 6.86 -8.64
N SER A 91 15.29 5.62 -8.54
CA SER A 91 16.18 4.46 -8.54
C SER A 91 15.94 3.59 -9.77
N VAL A 92 16.88 2.69 -10.07
CA VAL A 92 16.71 1.66 -11.10
C VAL A 92 15.53 0.73 -10.75
N ALA A 93 15.33 0.46 -9.45
CA ALA A 93 14.21 -0.34 -8.98
C ALA A 93 12.86 0.35 -9.23
N ASP A 94 12.75 1.67 -9.01
CA ASP A 94 11.54 2.43 -9.33
C ASP A 94 11.23 2.40 -10.83
N ALA A 95 12.25 2.57 -11.67
CA ALA A 95 12.11 2.50 -13.13
C ALA A 95 11.65 1.11 -13.59
N ALA A 96 12.18 0.04 -12.98
CA ALA A 96 11.76 -1.34 -13.25
C ALA A 96 10.31 -1.60 -12.83
N ALA A 97 9.89 -1.09 -11.68
CA ALA A 97 8.52 -1.22 -11.19
C ALA A 97 7.52 -0.46 -12.09
N VAL A 98 7.83 0.77 -12.48
CA VAL A 98 7.01 1.53 -13.46
C VAL A 98 6.94 0.79 -14.81
N ALA A 99 8.06 0.22 -15.28
CA ALA A 99 8.09 -0.57 -16.50
C ALA A 99 7.15 -1.79 -16.42
N GLN A 100 7.11 -2.48 -15.28
CA GLN A 100 6.24 -3.64 -15.08
C GLN A 100 4.75 -3.24 -15.04
N LEU A 101 4.41 -2.14 -14.33
CA LEU A 101 3.05 -1.59 -14.33
C LEU A 101 2.60 -1.19 -15.74
N ALA A 102 3.48 -0.53 -16.49
CA ALA A 102 3.23 -0.15 -17.87
C ALA A 102 3.05 -1.38 -18.79
N LYS A 103 3.85 -2.45 -18.62
CA LYS A 103 3.69 -3.73 -19.35
C LYS A 103 2.34 -4.37 -19.05
N ASN A 104 1.91 -4.39 -17.78
CA ASN A 104 0.61 -4.90 -17.39
C ASN A 104 -0.52 -4.10 -18.06
N PHE A 105 -0.40 -2.77 -18.09
CA PHE A 105 -1.36 -1.89 -18.76
C PHE A 105 -1.45 -2.18 -20.27
N VAL A 106 -0.30 -2.36 -20.96
CA VAL A 106 -0.25 -2.78 -22.37
C VAL A 106 -1.04 -4.06 -22.58
N THR A 107 -0.78 -5.08 -21.76
CA THR A 107 -1.43 -6.40 -21.88
C THR A 107 -2.93 -6.32 -21.62
N THR A 108 -3.35 -5.63 -20.56
CA THR A 108 -4.76 -5.49 -20.17
C THR A 108 -5.58 -4.74 -21.22
N ASN A 109 -4.98 -3.72 -21.84
CA ASN A 109 -5.67 -2.84 -22.81
C ASN A 109 -5.37 -3.20 -24.27
N ASN A 110 -4.61 -4.27 -24.56
CA ASN A 110 -4.20 -4.70 -25.89
C ASN A 110 -3.58 -3.57 -26.73
N LEU A 111 -2.67 -2.80 -26.13
CA LEU A 111 -2.04 -1.68 -26.81
C LEU A 111 -1.11 -2.15 -27.92
N THR A 112 -1.09 -1.42 -29.02
CA THR A 112 -0.17 -1.65 -30.13
C THR A 112 1.13 -0.85 -29.92
N SER A 113 2.28 -1.49 -30.15
CA SER A 113 3.58 -0.82 -30.12
C SER A 113 3.67 0.23 -31.25
N VAL A 114 4.40 1.31 -30.99
CA VAL A 114 4.66 2.33 -32.02
C VAL A 114 5.67 1.84 -33.06
N ILE A 115 6.58 0.97 -32.64
CA ILE A 115 7.61 0.36 -33.48
C ILE A 115 8.22 -0.84 -32.74
N SER A 116 9.00 -1.68 -33.45
CA SER A 116 9.88 -2.68 -32.85
C SER A 116 11.35 -2.41 -33.17
N VAL A 117 12.24 -2.84 -32.29
CA VAL A 117 13.69 -2.76 -32.47
C VAL A 117 14.36 -4.02 -31.94
N ALA A 118 15.22 -4.64 -32.77
CA ALA A 118 16.01 -5.79 -32.35
C ALA A 118 17.35 -5.33 -31.74
N VAL A 119 17.94 -6.21 -30.92
CA VAL A 119 19.29 -6.03 -30.40
C VAL A 119 20.27 -5.83 -31.54
N GLY A 120 21.22 -4.89 -31.37
CA GLY A 120 22.17 -4.49 -32.39
C GLY A 120 21.65 -3.50 -33.42
N ASN A 121 20.37 -3.13 -33.37
CA ASN A 121 19.72 -2.20 -34.29
C ASN A 121 19.33 -0.89 -33.60
N ASN A 122 19.08 0.11 -34.44
CA ASN A 122 18.64 1.44 -34.04
C ASN A 122 17.26 1.74 -34.65
N VAL A 123 16.45 2.52 -33.94
CA VAL A 123 15.18 3.00 -34.45
C VAL A 123 14.96 4.46 -34.09
N GLU A 124 14.47 5.25 -35.06
CA GLU A 124 14.11 6.64 -34.84
C GLU A 124 12.67 6.77 -34.32
N VAL A 125 12.50 7.52 -33.25
CA VAL A 125 11.19 7.80 -32.64
C VAL A 125 11.06 9.30 -32.32
N ASP A 126 9.84 9.76 -32.10
CA ASP A 126 9.60 11.11 -31.59
C ASP A 126 10.14 11.24 -30.17
N PRO A 127 10.60 12.43 -29.73
CA PRO A 127 11.01 12.61 -28.33
C PRO A 127 9.89 12.21 -27.36
N GLY A 128 10.23 11.49 -26.29
CA GLY A 128 9.25 10.97 -25.34
C GLY A 128 9.84 10.05 -24.28
N TYR A 129 8.96 9.52 -23.43
CA TYR A 129 9.31 8.49 -22.47
C TYR A 129 8.68 7.17 -22.91
N TYR A 130 9.50 6.15 -23.04
CA TYR A 130 9.16 4.91 -23.72
C TYR A 130 9.28 3.70 -22.82
N LEU A 131 8.36 2.76 -22.97
CA LEU A 131 8.46 1.38 -22.49
C LEU A 131 9.00 0.51 -23.61
N LEU A 132 9.98 -0.31 -23.30
CA LEU A 132 10.53 -1.37 -24.15
C LEU A 132 10.14 -2.72 -23.56
N VAL A 133 9.38 -3.52 -24.31
CA VAL A 133 8.91 -4.85 -23.88
C VAL A 133 9.53 -5.89 -24.79
N PRO A 134 10.44 -6.75 -24.27
CA PRO A 134 10.98 -7.86 -25.04
C PRO A 134 9.94 -8.97 -25.18
N ALA A 135 10.10 -9.84 -26.17
CA ALA A 135 9.29 -11.05 -26.32
C ALA A 135 9.41 -11.96 -25.08
N SER A 136 10.60 -11.97 -24.43
CA SER A 136 10.85 -12.66 -23.16
C SER A 136 11.86 -11.83 -22.36
N GLY A 137 11.75 -11.85 -21.03
CA GLY A 137 12.68 -11.09 -20.16
C GLY A 137 12.11 -9.79 -19.58
N PRO A 138 12.94 -9.05 -18.84
CA PRO A 138 12.54 -7.84 -18.16
C PRO A 138 12.29 -6.69 -19.15
N CYS A 139 11.20 -5.96 -18.94
CA CYS A 139 10.95 -4.72 -19.65
C CYS A 139 11.73 -3.55 -19.03
N GLY A 140 11.86 -2.47 -19.76
CA GLY A 140 12.53 -1.26 -19.30
C GLY A 140 11.84 0.00 -19.79
N VAL A 141 12.08 1.11 -19.09
CA VAL A 141 11.64 2.44 -19.53
C VAL A 141 12.83 3.35 -19.78
N THR A 142 12.70 4.24 -20.75
CA THR A 142 13.76 5.16 -21.11
C THR A 142 13.25 6.49 -21.65
N LEU A 143 14.03 7.54 -21.44
CA LEU A 143 13.79 8.88 -22.01
C LEU A 143 14.54 9.01 -23.33
N VAL A 144 13.82 9.42 -24.38
CA VAL A 144 14.39 9.72 -25.70
C VAL A 144 14.25 11.22 -25.98
N GLU A 145 15.38 11.88 -26.16
CA GLU A 145 15.48 13.32 -26.46
C GLU A 145 15.69 13.52 -27.97
N ALA A 146 15.26 14.66 -28.49
CA ALA A 146 15.50 15.05 -29.87
C ALA A 146 17.01 15.10 -30.18
N ASN A 147 17.40 14.61 -31.35
CA ASN A 147 18.78 14.59 -31.84
C ASN A 147 19.80 13.87 -30.93
N LYS A 148 19.30 12.95 -30.09
CA LYS A 148 20.16 12.13 -29.24
C LYS A 148 19.88 10.64 -29.46
N THR A 149 20.93 9.85 -29.32
CA THR A 149 20.84 8.41 -29.25
C THR A 149 20.76 8.02 -27.77
N THR A 150 19.73 7.28 -27.43
CA THR A 150 19.58 6.66 -26.12
C THR A 150 19.95 5.19 -26.25
N GLU A 151 21.03 4.78 -25.59
CA GLU A 151 21.44 3.39 -25.54
C GLU A 151 20.65 2.67 -24.47
N VAL A 152 20.04 1.57 -24.87
CA VAL A 152 19.34 0.62 -23.99
C VAL A 152 20.14 -0.67 -24.06
N GLU A 153 20.82 -0.99 -22.98
CA GLU A 153 21.52 -2.27 -22.87
C GLU A 153 20.48 -3.40 -22.71
N GLU A 154 20.56 -4.38 -23.60
CA GLU A 154 19.79 -5.61 -23.44
C GLU A 154 20.16 -6.19 -22.08
N LYS A 155 19.18 -6.24 -21.18
CA LYS A 155 19.32 -7.02 -19.95
C LYS A 155 19.14 -8.48 -20.34
N THR A 156 20.16 -9.08 -20.92
CA THR A 156 20.22 -10.52 -21.01
C THR A 156 20.21 -11.07 -19.60
N VAL A 157 19.28 -11.96 -19.30
CA VAL A 157 19.57 -13.04 -18.37
C VAL A 157 20.93 -13.58 -18.84
N ALA A 158 21.94 -13.54 -17.96
CA ALA A 158 23.30 -13.97 -18.32
C ALA A 158 23.20 -15.25 -19.13
N GLU A 159 23.69 -15.24 -20.37
CA GLU A 159 23.41 -16.28 -21.37
C GLU A 159 23.48 -17.68 -20.75
N GLY A 160 22.34 -18.35 -20.71
CA GLY A 160 22.26 -19.72 -20.27
C GLY A 160 22.02 -19.99 -18.79
N HIS A 161 21.91 -18.99 -17.90
CA HIS A 161 21.62 -19.22 -16.48
C HIS A 161 20.12 -19.08 -16.18
N PRO A 162 19.55 -19.94 -15.27
CA PRO A 162 18.19 -19.77 -14.83
C PRO A 162 18.01 -18.52 -13.97
N THR A 163 16.77 -18.02 -13.89
CA THR A 163 16.38 -16.95 -12.96
C THR A 163 15.17 -17.32 -12.15
N VAL A 164 15.01 -16.67 -10.99
CA VAL A 164 13.83 -16.79 -10.17
C VAL A 164 13.23 -15.42 -9.92
N GLU A 165 11.90 -15.33 -9.95
CA GLU A 165 11.13 -14.14 -9.59
C GLU A 165 10.05 -14.55 -8.59
N LYS A 166 10.05 -13.93 -7.41
CA LYS A 166 9.08 -14.17 -6.35
C LYS A 166 8.12 -13.00 -6.24
N LEU A 167 6.84 -13.32 -6.15
CA LEU A 167 5.75 -12.35 -5.99
C LEU A 167 4.80 -12.83 -4.90
N VAL A 168 4.14 -11.87 -4.25
CA VAL A 168 3.07 -12.07 -3.27
C VAL A 168 1.80 -11.40 -3.77
N GLN A 169 0.64 -12.00 -3.52
CA GLN A 169 -0.65 -11.45 -3.94
C GLN A 169 -1.23 -10.54 -2.87
N GLU A 170 -1.51 -9.30 -3.26
CA GLU A 170 -2.33 -8.38 -2.47
C GLU A 170 -3.81 -8.82 -2.55
N ASP A 171 -4.46 -9.05 -1.42
CA ASP A 171 -5.79 -9.65 -1.38
C ASP A 171 -6.90 -8.69 -1.82
N SER A 172 -6.76 -7.40 -1.57
CA SER A 172 -7.73 -6.38 -1.95
C SER A 172 -7.83 -6.19 -3.47
N THR A 173 -6.70 -6.34 -4.19
CA THR A 173 -6.61 -6.13 -5.64
C THR A 173 -6.48 -7.42 -6.44
N LYS A 174 -6.10 -8.54 -5.78
CA LYS A 174 -5.72 -9.84 -6.39
C LYS A 174 -4.51 -9.73 -7.34
N ILE A 175 -3.73 -8.66 -7.24
CA ILE A 175 -2.54 -8.43 -8.07
C ILE A 175 -1.31 -9.01 -7.34
N TYR A 176 -0.44 -9.67 -8.10
CA TYR A 176 0.85 -10.12 -7.60
C TYR A 176 1.89 -9.01 -7.71
N GLY A 177 2.63 -8.79 -6.62
CA GLY A 177 3.66 -7.74 -6.51
C GLY A 177 4.80 -8.14 -5.58
N GLY A 178 5.71 -7.21 -5.34
CA GLY A 178 6.84 -7.41 -4.43
C GLY A 178 6.48 -7.28 -2.95
N ALA A 179 5.27 -6.79 -2.63
CA ALA A 179 4.80 -6.59 -1.27
C ALA A 179 3.28 -6.69 -1.18
N ASN A 180 2.78 -7.06 0.00
CA ASN A 180 1.37 -7.04 0.36
C ASN A 180 1.18 -6.66 1.83
N ASN A 181 -0.08 -6.42 2.19
CA ASN A 181 -0.55 -6.28 3.56
C ASN A 181 -1.40 -7.49 3.94
N ALA A 182 -1.52 -7.78 5.23
CA ALA A 182 -2.34 -8.90 5.69
C ALA A 182 -2.80 -8.74 7.14
N ASP A 183 -4.00 -9.22 7.43
CA ASP A 183 -4.43 -9.48 8.80
C ASP A 183 -3.64 -10.63 9.44
N ILE A 184 -3.45 -10.61 10.76
CA ILE A 184 -2.89 -11.78 11.47
C ILE A 184 -3.81 -12.99 11.25
N GLY A 185 -3.21 -14.11 10.84
CA GLY A 185 -3.89 -15.36 10.52
C GLY A 185 -4.47 -15.44 9.11
N GLN A 186 -4.37 -14.37 8.32
CA GLN A 186 -4.78 -14.35 6.92
C GLN A 186 -3.90 -15.27 6.06
N THR A 187 -4.52 -15.91 5.08
CA THR A 187 -3.77 -16.71 4.08
C THR A 187 -3.14 -15.81 3.04
N ILE A 188 -1.83 -15.90 2.91
CA ILE A 188 -1.00 -15.15 1.97
C ILE A 188 -0.64 -16.06 0.80
N ASN A 189 -0.89 -15.60 -0.44
CA ASN A 189 -0.59 -16.35 -1.65
C ASN A 189 0.75 -15.90 -2.23
N PHE A 190 1.70 -16.83 -2.37
CA PHE A 190 3.00 -16.62 -2.98
C PHE A 190 3.09 -17.29 -4.34
N GLN A 191 3.84 -16.69 -5.25
CA GLN A 191 4.18 -17.25 -6.54
C GLN A 191 5.67 -17.04 -6.80
N THR A 192 6.37 -18.14 -7.11
CA THR A 192 7.75 -18.08 -7.63
C THR A 192 7.77 -18.57 -9.06
N THR A 193 8.30 -17.75 -9.98
CA THR A 193 8.51 -18.12 -11.38
C THR A 193 9.98 -18.40 -11.61
N ILE A 194 10.29 -19.63 -12.01
CA ILE A 194 11.62 -20.03 -12.50
C ILE A 194 11.61 -19.89 -14.01
N THR A 195 12.60 -19.16 -14.56
CA THR A 195 12.91 -19.19 -15.99
C THR A 195 14.09 -20.11 -16.21
N ALA A 196 13.91 -21.17 -16.96
CA ALA A 196 14.95 -22.15 -17.21
C ALA A 196 16.10 -21.58 -18.03
N GLY A 197 17.32 -21.92 -17.66
CA GLY A 197 18.52 -21.65 -18.44
C GLY A 197 18.79 -22.74 -19.46
N VAL A 198 19.85 -22.54 -20.23
CA VAL A 198 20.35 -23.54 -21.20
C VAL A 198 20.88 -24.78 -20.46
N ASN A 199 20.56 -25.99 -20.97
CA ASN A 199 20.99 -27.23 -20.36
C ASN A 199 20.60 -27.36 -18.88
N ALA A 200 19.34 -27.13 -18.56
CA ALA A 200 18.84 -27.20 -17.21
C ALA A 200 19.18 -28.54 -16.52
N GLU A 201 19.86 -28.47 -15.38
CA GLU A 201 20.21 -29.63 -14.57
C GLU A 201 20.24 -29.28 -13.08
N LYS A 202 19.87 -30.25 -12.26
CA LYS A 202 19.97 -30.17 -10.78
C LYS A 202 19.36 -28.90 -10.17
N TYR A 203 18.19 -28.51 -10.64
CA TYR A 203 17.44 -27.38 -10.11
C TYR A 203 16.92 -27.71 -8.72
N VAL A 204 17.32 -26.92 -7.72
CA VAL A 204 16.74 -26.94 -6.38
C VAL A 204 16.32 -25.52 -6.04
N LEU A 205 15.01 -25.29 -5.93
CA LEU A 205 14.45 -24.05 -5.46
C LEU A 205 14.49 -24.04 -3.93
N HIS A 206 15.11 -23.02 -3.36
CA HIS A 206 15.16 -22.72 -1.94
C HIS A 206 14.13 -21.65 -1.61
N ASP A 207 13.41 -21.82 -0.50
CA ASP A 207 12.45 -20.86 -0.01
C ASP A 207 12.62 -20.67 1.50
N LYS A 208 12.76 -19.41 1.91
CA LYS A 208 13.00 -19.03 3.31
C LYS A 208 12.02 -17.96 3.72
N MET A 209 11.03 -18.34 4.49
CA MET A 209 10.06 -17.44 5.10
C MET A 209 10.59 -16.89 6.41
N ASP A 210 10.20 -15.65 6.71
CA ASP A 210 10.30 -15.06 8.06
C ASP A 210 9.59 -15.95 9.08
N GLU A 211 10.08 -15.97 10.32
CA GLU A 211 9.51 -16.79 11.41
C GLU A 211 8.03 -16.47 11.71
N HIS A 212 7.57 -15.27 11.35
CA HIS A 212 6.19 -14.84 11.52
C HIS A 212 5.28 -15.19 10.31
N ILE A 213 5.78 -15.94 9.33
CA ILE A 213 4.99 -16.48 8.23
C ILE A 213 5.00 -18.01 8.29
N ALA A 214 3.92 -18.60 8.80
CA ALA A 214 3.77 -20.05 8.87
C ALA A 214 3.40 -20.63 7.50
N PHE A 215 4.25 -21.51 6.96
CA PHE A 215 3.97 -22.25 5.71
C PHE A 215 2.82 -23.25 5.88
N THR A 216 1.95 -23.36 4.89
CA THR A 216 0.74 -24.20 4.98
C THR A 216 0.90 -25.60 4.36
N ASN A 217 2.09 -25.97 3.91
CA ASN A 217 2.43 -27.25 3.26
C ASN A 217 1.70 -27.54 1.91
N ALA A 218 1.03 -26.55 1.34
CA ALA A 218 0.34 -26.69 0.05
C ALA A 218 1.20 -26.05 -1.05
N VAL A 219 1.74 -26.89 -1.95
CA VAL A 219 2.55 -26.43 -3.10
C VAL A 219 1.91 -26.94 -4.38
N GLU A 220 1.69 -26.05 -5.34
CA GLU A 220 1.33 -26.35 -6.71
C GLU A 220 2.47 -25.95 -7.64
N VAL A 221 2.92 -26.86 -8.48
CA VAL A 221 3.96 -26.60 -9.49
C VAL A 221 3.35 -26.76 -10.88
N THR A 222 3.46 -25.72 -11.70
CA THR A 222 2.99 -25.73 -13.09
C THR A 222 4.13 -25.44 -14.05
N ARG A 223 4.02 -25.91 -15.29
CA ARG A 223 4.99 -25.67 -16.36
C ARG A 223 4.30 -25.01 -17.55
N ASP A 224 4.99 -24.03 -18.16
CA ASP A 224 4.58 -23.33 -19.38
C ASP A 224 3.11 -22.84 -19.35
N GLY A 225 2.68 -22.42 -18.17
CA GLY A 225 1.42 -21.73 -17.92
C GLY A 225 0.24 -22.59 -17.49
N ASN A 226 0.16 -23.90 -17.82
CA ASN A 226 -1.06 -24.65 -17.52
C ASN A 226 -0.89 -26.13 -17.14
N ALA A 227 0.27 -26.74 -17.39
CA ALA A 227 0.46 -28.15 -17.06
C ALA A 227 0.93 -28.30 -15.61
N VAL A 228 0.05 -28.81 -14.73
CA VAL A 228 0.44 -29.19 -13.36
C VAL A 228 1.46 -30.32 -13.43
N LEU A 229 2.61 -30.13 -12.76
CA LEU A 229 3.62 -31.16 -12.66
C LEU A 229 3.21 -32.20 -11.60
N GLU A 230 3.24 -33.47 -11.98
CA GLU A 230 3.00 -34.57 -11.06
C GLU A 230 4.15 -34.67 -10.05
N SER A 231 3.87 -35.23 -8.86
CA SER A 231 4.82 -35.41 -7.76
C SER A 231 6.08 -36.21 -8.11
N GLY A 232 6.07 -36.97 -9.21
CA GLY A 232 7.27 -37.66 -9.72
C GLY A 232 8.29 -36.77 -10.42
N ASN A 233 7.98 -35.49 -10.67
CA ASN A 233 8.86 -34.56 -11.35
C ASN A 233 9.68 -33.68 -10.40
N TYR A 234 9.32 -33.66 -9.11
CA TYR A 234 10.01 -32.93 -8.06
C TYR A 234 9.80 -33.58 -6.69
N GLU A 235 10.65 -33.25 -5.75
CA GLU A 235 10.54 -33.61 -4.35
C GLU A 235 10.42 -32.31 -3.51
N LEU A 236 9.43 -32.27 -2.60
CA LEU A 236 9.29 -31.21 -1.61
C LEU A 236 9.98 -31.66 -0.31
N VAL A 237 11.05 -30.96 0.07
CA VAL A 237 11.81 -31.21 1.31
C VAL A 237 11.45 -30.10 2.30
N MET A 238 10.90 -30.49 3.44
CA MET A 238 10.55 -29.57 4.53
C MET A 238 11.66 -29.43 5.53
N ASP A 239 11.81 -28.22 6.09
CA ASP A 239 12.77 -27.89 7.15
C ASP A 239 14.20 -28.45 6.88
N PRO A 240 14.80 -28.11 5.73
CA PRO A 240 16.14 -28.58 5.40
C PRO A 240 17.19 -27.95 6.35
N ASP A 241 18.35 -28.61 6.51
CA ASP A 241 19.42 -28.24 7.45
C ASP A 241 20.06 -26.88 7.18
N ASP A 242 19.75 -26.21 6.06
CA ASP A 242 20.31 -24.91 5.67
C ASP A 242 19.49 -23.70 6.17
N GLY A 243 18.43 -23.94 6.95
CA GLY A 243 17.56 -22.93 7.52
C GLY A 243 16.52 -22.35 6.56
N CYS A 244 16.30 -22.99 5.41
CA CYS A 244 15.15 -22.72 4.55
C CYS A 244 13.87 -23.30 5.15
N THR A 245 12.73 -22.77 4.75
CA THR A 245 11.41 -23.29 5.12
C THR A 245 11.13 -24.58 4.35
N PHE A 246 11.47 -24.59 3.06
CA PHE A 246 11.38 -25.78 2.22
C PHE A 246 12.31 -25.68 1.01
N HIS A 247 12.58 -26.86 0.41
CA HIS A 247 13.18 -26.95 -0.91
C HIS A 247 12.23 -27.64 -1.88
N ILE A 248 12.31 -27.29 -3.17
CA ILE A 248 11.74 -28.08 -4.26
C ILE A 248 12.89 -28.54 -5.14
N ALA A 249 13.24 -29.82 -5.04
CA ALA A 249 14.27 -30.44 -5.85
C ALA A 249 13.63 -31.06 -7.12
N PHE A 250 13.91 -30.48 -8.29
CA PHE A 250 13.41 -31.00 -9.56
C PHE A 250 14.24 -32.20 -10.01
N THR A 251 13.55 -33.23 -10.51
CA THR A 251 14.24 -34.45 -10.98
C THR A 251 15.08 -34.15 -12.23
N GLU A 252 16.17 -34.88 -12.40
CA GLU A 252 17.05 -34.73 -13.56
C GLU A 252 16.33 -34.96 -14.87
N SER A 253 15.39 -35.95 -14.88
CA SER A 253 14.54 -36.25 -16.06
C SER A 253 13.67 -35.06 -16.44
N MET A 254 13.07 -34.37 -15.44
CA MET A 254 12.25 -33.17 -15.65
C MET A 254 13.11 -32.03 -16.18
N CYS A 255 14.25 -31.72 -15.54
CA CYS A 255 15.17 -30.67 -15.98
C CYS A 255 15.59 -30.85 -17.45
N LYS A 256 15.94 -32.07 -17.88
CA LYS A 256 16.33 -32.38 -19.27
C LYS A 256 15.22 -32.17 -20.32
N THR A 257 13.96 -32.05 -19.88
CA THR A 257 12.83 -31.76 -20.78
C THR A 257 12.53 -30.27 -20.89
N LEU A 258 13.20 -29.40 -20.12
CA LEU A 258 13.02 -27.97 -20.19
C LEU A 258 13.66 -27.41 -21.45
N ALA A 259 12.88 -26.68 -22.22
CA ALA A 259 13.43 -25.83 -23.26
C ALA A 259 14.06 -24.56 -22.62
N ASP A 260 14.98 -23.93 -23.33
CA ASP A 260 15.51 -22.63 -22.91
C ASP A 260 14.38 -21.64 -22.69
N ASN A 261 14.43 -20.90 -21.57
CA ASN A 261 13.40 -19.96 -21.15
C ASN A 261 12.03 -20.57 -20.82
N ALA A 262 11.89 -21.90 -20.71
CA ALA A 262 10.69 -22.54 -20.19
C ALA A 262 10.35 -21.98 -18.80
N LYS A 263 9.06 -21.82 -18.51
CA LYS A 263 8.59 -21.28 -17.23
C LYS A 263 8.11 -22.40 -16.32
N ILE A 264 8.62 -22.44 -15.10
CA ILE A 264 8.06 -23.22 -14.00
C ILE A 264 7.50 -22.25 -12.99
N VAL A 265 6.23 -22.40 -12.64
CA VAL A 265 5.58 -21.55 -11.65
C VAL A 265 5.23 -22.38 -10.43
N VAL A 266 5.73 -21.97 -9.29
CA VAL A 266 5.48 -22.57 -7.99
C VAL A 266 4.55 -21.64 -7.22
N ARG A 267 3.36 -22.14 -6.84
CA ARG A 267 2.39 -21.43 -6.01
C ARG A 267 2.25 -22.15 -4.68
N TYR A 268 2.17 -21.38 -3.62
CA TYR A 268 1.99 -21.89 -2.28
C TYR A 268 1.44 -20.81 -1.38
N THR A 269 1.07 -21.19 -0.16
CA THR A 269 0.48 -20.27 0.80
C THR A 269 1.21 -20.29 2.12
N GLY A 270 1.17 -19.15 2.81
CA GLY A 270 1.57 -18.97 4.19
C GLY A 270 0.47 -18.28 4.99
N LYS A 271 0.66 -18.15 6.29
CA LYS A 271 -0.21 -17.39 7.19
C LYS A 271 0.64 -16.53 8.10
N LEU A 272 0.26 -15.28 8.28
CA LEU A 272 0.87 -14.41 9.27
C LEU A 272 0.48 -14.89 10.68
N VAL A 273 1.45 -15.05 11.58
CA VAL A 273 1.24 -15.59 12.93
C VAL A 273 0.94 -14.49 13.95
N GLU A 274 0.47 -14.88 15.16
CA GLU A 274 -0.04 -13.97 16.19
C GLU A 274 0.96 -12.94 16.72
N ASP A 275 2.24 -13.26 16.70
CA ASP A 275 3.34 -12.42 17.19
C ASP A 275 4.03 -11.60 16.09
N ALA A 276 3.45 -11.57 14.89
CA ALA A 276 3.92 -10.71 13.80
C ALA A 276 3.94 -9.24 14.24
N VAL A 277 5.11 -8.62 14.13
CA VAL A 277 5.32 -7.23 14.57
C VAL A 277 4.73 -6.26 13.55
N THR A 278 3.85 -5.37 14.03
CA THR A 278 3.21 -4.39 13.16
C THR A 278 4.23 -3.38 12.58
N GLU A 279 4.00 -2.94 11.33
CA GLU A 279 4.87 -2.00 10.60
C GLU A 279 6.31 -2.51 10.42
N THR A 280 6.46 -3.86 10.37
CA THR A 280 7.73 -4.54 10.16
C THR A 280 7.65 -5.40 8.92
N ASP A 281 8.75 -5.48 8.17
CA ASP A 281 8.87 -6.30 6.97
C ASP A 281 9.03 -7.78 7.35
N HIS A 282 8.00 -8.58 7.14
CA HIS A 282 8.07 -10.04 7.18
C HIS A 282 8.45 -10.54 5.80
N VAL A 283 9.72 -10.93 5.68
CA VAL A 283 10.34 -11.21 4.37
C VAL A 283 10.20 -12.68 4.01
N ASN A 284 9.87 -12.95 2.75
CA ASN A 284 9.95 -14.28 2.18
C ASN A 284 10.93 -14.26 1.00
N GLU A 285 12.04 -15.00 1.09
CA GLU A 285 13.13 -15.04 0.13
C GLU A 285 13.12 -16.34 -0.65
N THR A 286 13.57 -16.28 -1.91
CA THR A 286 13.79 -17.47 -2.74
C THR A 286 15.01 -17.32 -3.64
N TRP A 287 15.72 -18.39 -3.84
CA TRP A 287 16.79 -18.54 -4.82
C TRP A 287 16.82 -19.97 -5.35
N MET A 288 17.57 -20.23 -6.37
CA MET A 288 17.72 -21.56 -6.92
C MET A 288 19.19 -21.93 -7.04
N THR A 289 19.54 -23.13 -6.60
CA THR A 289 20.79 -23.78 -6.96
C THR A 289 20.61 -24.59 -8.22
N TYR A 290 21.65 -24.63 -9.06
CA TYR A 290 21.62 -25.32 -10.34
C TYR A 290 23.04 -25.79 -10.71
N THR A 291 23.14 -26.72 -11.65
CA THR A 291 24.40 -27.37 -12.07
C THR A 291 25.03 -28.28 -11.00
N ALA A 292 25.98 -29.14 -11.41
CA ALA A 292 26.74 -29.99 -10.50
C ALA A 292 27.64 -29.20 -9.53
N ALA A 293 27.98 -27.97 -9.85
CA ALA A 293 28.82 -27.07 -9.04
C ALA A 293 27.98 -26.25 -8.05
N ALA A 294 26.66 -26.48 -7.94
CA ALA A 294 25.75 -25.73 -7.07
C ALA A 294 25.84 -24.20 -7.23
N ALA A 295 25.92 -23.74 -8.48
CA ALA A 295 25.79 -22.31 -8.79
C ALA A 295 24.43 -21.82 -8.32
N THR A 296 24.32 -20.53 -7.93
CA THR A 296 23.10 -19.93 -7.41
C THR A 296 22.60 -18.80 -8.29
N THR A 297 21.26 -18.66 -8.36
CA THR A 297 20.65 -17.43 -8.89
C THR A 297 20.75 -16.29 -7.90
N ASP A 298 20.41 -15.08 -8.34
CA ASP A 298 20.14 -13.98 -7.42
C ASP A 298 18.95 -14.32 -6.52
N VAL A 299 18.93 -13.72 -5.31
CA VAL A 299 17.80 -13.85 -4.37
C VAL A 299 16.67 -12.94 -4.81
N SER A 300 15.47 -13.49 -4.93
CA SER A 300 14.22 -12.75 -5.10
C SER A 300 13.41 -12.79 -3.81
N LYS A 301 12.76 -11.67 -3.44
CA LYS A 301 12.05 -11.58 -2.16
C LYS A 301 10.76 -10.82 -2.26
N THR A 302 9.86 -11.08 -1.32
CA THR A 302 8.62 -10.32 -1.08
C THR A 302 8.53 -9.89 0.37
N ILE A 303 7.72 -8.88 0.62
CA ILE A 303 7.47 -8.31 1.94
C ILE A 303 5.98 -8.42 2.25
N THR A 304 5.64 -8.86 3.47
CA THR A 304 4.30 -8.80 4.03
C THR A 304 4.35 -7.92 5.28
N GLN A 305 3.37 -7.01 5.44
CA GLN A 305 3.25 -6.19 6.65
C GLN A 305 1.84 -6.31 7.24
N THR A 306 1.73 -6.06 8.54
CA THR A 306 0.47 -5.91 9.27
C THR A 306 0.54 -4.66 10.13
N TYR A 307 -0.62 -4.15 10.59
CA TYR A 307 -0.70 -2.86 11.27
C TYR A 307 -1.56 -2.95 12.52
N LYS A 308 -1.64 -1.81 13.24
CA LYS A 308 -2.56 -1.63 14.35
C LYS A 308 -3.24 -0.27 14.30
N VAL A 309 -4.41 -0.22 14.93
CA VAL A 309 -5.13 1.02 15.22
C VAL A 309 -5.06 1.28 16.72
N THR A 310 -4.40 2.36 17.10
CA THR A 310 -4.32 2.85 18.49
C THR A 310 -5.37 3.94 18.71
N VAL A 311 -6.20 3.79 19.73
CA VAL A 311 -7.23 4.76 20.12
C VAL A 311 -6.80 5.43 21.42
N ASN A 312 -6.72 6.76 21.41
CA ASN A 312 -6.52 7.59 22.61
C ASN A 312 -7.85 8.24 22.99
N LYS A 313 -8.40 7.83 24.11
CA LYS A 313 -9.68 8.35 24.64
C LYS A 313 -9.44 9.44 25.66
N VAL A 314 -9.91 10.66 25.39
CA VAL A 314 -9.63 11.85 26.22
C VAL A 314 -10.86 12.70 26.48
N ASP A 315 -10.77 13.57 27.49
CA ASP A 315 -11.76 14.61 27.81
C ASP A 315 -11.65 15.79 26.80
N ASN A 316 -12.77 16.27 26.32
CA ASN A 316 -12.81 17.42 25.41
C ASN A 316 -12.36 18.74 26.09
N ALA A 317 -12.61 18.89 27.38
CA ALA A 317 -12.21 20.09 28.12
C ALA A 317 -10.71 20.08 28.47
N ASP A 318 -10.13 18.92 28.66
CA ASP A 318 -8.70 18.71 28.94
C ASP A 318 -8.20 17.47 28.20
N PRO A 319 -7.70 17.61 26.96
CA PRO A 319 -7.17 16.49 26.16
C PRO A 319 -5.97 15.77 26.78
N ALA A 320 -5.32 16.32 27.82
CA ALA A 320 -4.29 15.63 28.60
C ALA A 320 -4.88 14.65 29.61
N ASN A 321 -6.20 14.69 29.84
CA ASN A 321 -6.90 13.82 30.78
C ASN A 321 -7.46 12.58 30.05
N PRO A 322 -6.85 11.39 30.20
CA PRO A 322 -7.36 10.15 29.59
C PRO A 322 -8.67 9.72 30.25
N LEU A 323 -9.54 9.10 29.46
CA LEU A 323 -10.84 8.61 29.94
C LEU A 323 -10.90 7.07 29.94
N ALA A 324 -11.06 6.50 31.13
CA ALA A 324 -11.34 5.08 31.33
C ALA A 324 -12.83 4.75 31.12
N GLY A 325 -13.11 3.51 30.75
CA GLY A 325 -14.47 2.96 30.69
C GLY A 325 -15.24 3.23 29.40
N ALA A 326 -14.62 3.84 28.39
CA ALA A 326 -15.15 3.86 27.03
C ALA A 326 -14.93 2.50 26.37
N THR A 327 -15.93 1.96 25.67
CA THR A 327 -15.81 0.69 24.95
C THR A 327 -16.00 0.92 23.46
N PHE A 328 -15.08 0.39 22.67
CA PHE A 328 -15.06 0.52 21.23
C PHE A 328 -15.09 -0.83 20.52
N ILE A 329 -15.65 -0.83 19.32
CA ILE A 329 -15.50 -1.86 18.30
C ILE A 329 -14.98 -1.21 17.02
N LEU A 330 -14.21 -1.98 16.24
CA LEU A 330 -13.63 -1.52 14.96
C LEU A 330 -14.41 -2.16 13.82
N ARG A 331 -14.84 -1.36 12.85
CA ARG A 331 -15.57 -1.79 11.65
C ARG A 331 -14.76 -1.51 10.40
N ASP A 332 -14.73 -2.47 9.47
CA ASP A 332 -14.13 -2.31 8.15
C ASP A 332 -15.00 -1.45 7.19
N ASN A 333 -14.53 -1.27 5.97
CA ASN A 333 -15.21 -0.48 4.95
C ASN A 333 -16.40 -1.21 4.29
N VAL A 334 -16.55 -2.53 4.49
CA VAL A 334 -17.66 -3.33 3.97
C VAL A 334 -18.74 -3.63 5.02
N GLY A 335 -18.52 -3.21 6.27
CA GLY A 335 -19.51 -3.30 7.35
C GLY A 335 -19.35 -4.49 8.29
N LEU A 336 -18.21 -5.18 8.22
CA LEU A 336 -17.83 -6.23 9.16
C LEU A 336 -17.01 -5.66 10.32
N TYR A 337 -16.96 -6.39 11.44
CA TYR A 337 -16.35 -5.94 12.67
C TYR A 337 -15.19 -6.82 13.08
N TYR A 338 -14.15 -6.19 13.60
CA TYR A 338 -12.96 -6.84 14.13
C TYR A 338 -13.30 -7.81 15.26
N LYS A 339 -12.79 -9.02 15.15
CA LYS A 339 -12.81 -10.02 16.20
C LYS A 339 -11.44 -10.66 16.31
N TRP A 340 -10.88 -10.65 17.51
CA TRP A 340 -9.72 -11.46 17.84
C TRP A 340 -10.18 -12.87 18.25
N ASN A 341 -9.77 -13.87 17.49
CA ASN A 341 -10.07 -15.28 17.79
C ASN A 341 -8.93 -15.87 18.63
N GLU A 342 -9.13 -15.96 19.94
CA GLU A 342 -8.15 -16.50 20.89
C GLU A 342 -7.77 -17.96 20.65
N GLY A 343 -8.67 -18.75 20.08
CA GLY A 343 -8.43 -20.18 19.82
C GLY A 343 -7.56 -20.43 18.60
N GLU A 344 -7.71 -19.61 17.56
CA GLU A 344 -6.97 -19.72 16.29
C GLU A 344 -5.88 -18.66 16.13
N LYS A 345 -5.78 -17.73 17.10
CA LYS A 345 -4.79 -16.66 17.12
C LYS A 345 -4.78 -15.84 15.81
N LYS A 346 -5.97 -15.36 15.44
CA LYS A 346 -6.16 -14.63 14.19
C LYS A 346 -7.20 -13.51 14.33
N VAL A 347 -7.12 -12.56 13.42
CA VAL A 347 -8.18 -11.58 13.16
C VAL A 347 -9.28 -12.24 12.31
N GLU A 348 -10.52 -12.01 12.68
CA GLU A 348 -11.73 -12.37 11.92
C GLU A 348 -12.59 -11.12 11.74
N TRP A 349 -13.23 -11.02 10.59
CA TRP A 349 -14.21 -9.97 10.31
C TRP A 349 -15.61 -10.56 10.36
N VAL A 350 -16.40 -10.13 11.33
CA VAL A 350 -17.67 -10.78 11.73
C VAL A 350 -18.84 -9.80 11.79
N SER A 351 -20.04 -10.30 12.13
CA SER A 351 -21.18 -9.44 12.41
C SER A 351 -20.97 -8.61 13.68
N LYS A 352 -21.70 -7.51 13.84
CA LYS A 352 -21.54 -6.57 14.98
C LYS A 352 -21.68 -7.27 16.34
N GLU A 353 -22.59 -8.25 16.44
CA GLU A 353 -22.90 -8.99 17.66
C GLU A 353 -21.73 -9.87 18.13
N ASP A 354 -20.88 -10.29 17.20
CA ASP A 354 -19.73 -11.17 17.44
C ASP A 354 -18.40 -10.41 17.57
N ALA A 355 -18.42 -9.08 17.40
CA ALA A 355 -17.25 -8.21 17.49
C ALA A 355 -16.52 -8.32 18.83
N THR A 356 -15.19 -8.18 18.83
CA THR A 356 -14.43 -8.05 20.08
C THR A 356 -14.44 -6.60 20.58
N PRO A 357 -15.09 -6.30 21.70
CA PRO A 357 -15.08 -4.98 22.27
C PRO A 357 -13.84 -4.74 23.11
N TYR A 358 -13.22 -3.57 22.98
CA TYR A 358 -12.10 -3.13 23.82
C TYR A 358 -12.52 -1.94 24.66
N THR A 359 -12.19 -2.00 25.96
CA THR A 359 -12.54 -0.95 26.94
C THR A 359 -11.28 -0.24 27.42
N THR A 360 -11.28 1.09 27.39
CA THR A 360 -10.17 1.91 27.86
C THR A 360 -9.98 1.77 29.37
N ASP A 361 -8.74 1.63 29.79
CA ASP A 361 -8.29 1.65 31.18
C ASP A 361 -7.94 3.09 31.63
N ALA A 362 -7.21 3.22 32.74
CA ALA A 362 -6.79 4.52 33.26
C ALA A 362 -5.85 5.30 32.33
N THR A 363 -5.21 4.64 31.36
CA THR A 363 -4.37 5.30 30.34
C THR A 363 -5.20 5.90 29.20
N GLY A 364 -6.47 5.52 29.08
CA GLY A 364 -7.34 5.91 27.99
C GLY A 364 -7.00 5.25 26.65
N VAL A 365 -6.11 4.26 26.61
CA VAL A 365 -5.58 3.67 25.38
C VAL A 365 -6.13 2.25 25.16
N ILE A 366 -6.51 1.95 23.92
CA ILE A 366 -6.75 0.60 23.43
C ILE A 366 -6.12 0.43 22.06
N GLU A 367 -5.85 -0.81 21.67
CA GLU A 367 -5.28 -1.15 20.38
C GLU A 367 -6.05 -2.30 19.72
N PHE A 368 -6.29 -2.17 18.42
CA PHE A 368 -6.73 -3.25 17.53
C PHE A 368 -5.50 -3.64 16.70
N VAL A 369 -4.95 -4.80 16.97
CA VAL A 369 -3.66 -5.24 16.43
C VAL A 369 -3.83 -6.27 15.33
N GLY A 370 -2.93 -6.29 14.37
CA GLY A 370 -2.87 -7.31 13.33
C GLY A 370 -3.87 -7.10 12.20
N VAL A 371 -4.14 -5.86 11.85
CA VAL A 371 -5.05 -5.49 10.77
C VAL A 371 -4.30 -5.14 9.48
N ASP A 372 -4.96 -5.33 8.36
CA ASP A 372 -4.50 -4.97 7.03
C ASP A 372 -4.43 -3.43 6.82
N ALA A 373 -3.88 -2.99 5.69
CA ALA A 373 -3.85 -1.58 5.28
C ALA A 373 -5.19 -1.16 4.68
N GLU A 374 -6.15 -0.79 5.52
CA GLU A 374 -7.50 -0.43 5.12
C GLU A 374 -8.03 0.86 5.76
N ASN A 375 -9.24 1.25 5.36
CA ASN A 375 -10.02 2.28 6.04
C ASN A 375 -10.99 1.62 7.00
N PHE A 376 -10.97 2.08 8.24
CA PHE A 376 -11.80 1.57 9.33
C PHE A 376 -12.67 2.66 9.93
N TYR A 377 -13.66 2.25 10.72
CA TYR A 377 -14.52 3.10 11.51
C TYR A 377 -14.55 2.59 12.94
N LEU A 378 -14.26 3.49 13.89
CA LEU A 378 -14.42 3.22 15.32
C LEU A 378 -15.83 3.58 15.74
N GLU A 379 -16.51 2.65 16.39
CA GLU A 379 -17.81 2.86 17.03
C GLU A 379 -17.65 2.81 18.55
N GLU A 380 -18.03 3.90 19.25
CA GLU A 380 -18.11 3.91 20.71
C GLU A 380 -19.43 3.31 21.16
N ILE A 381 -19.42 2.05 21.64
CA ILE A 381 -20.62 1.30 22.06
C ILE A 381 -20.95 1.49 23.53
N LYS A 382 -20.01 2.01 24.32
CA LYS A 382 -20.22 2.39 25.72
C LYS A 382 -19.42 3.65 26.04
N VAL A 383 -20.11 4.63 26.59
CA VAL A 383 -19.57 5.93 26.95
C VAL A 383 -19.10 5.92 28.41
N PRO A 384 -17.99 6.60 28.77
CA PRO A 384 -17.59 6.80 30.15
C PRO A 384 -18.70 7.47 30.97
N ASN A 385 -18.80 7.13 32.26
CA ASN A 385 -19.82 7.69 33.14
C ASN A 385 -19.75 9.21 33.23
N GLY A 386 -20.85 9.90 33.00
CA GLY A 386 -20.94 11.35 33.06
C GLY A 386 -20.58 12.10 31.76
N TYR A 387 -20.22 11.38 30.71
CA TYR A 387 -19.86 11.95 29.41
C TYR A 387 -20.94 11.71 28.35
N THR A 388 -20.91 12.47 27.28
CA THR A 388 -21.69 12.24 26.05
C THR A 388 -20.83 11.52 25.05
N GLY A 389 -21.41 10.57 24.30
CA GLY A 389 -20.72 9.74 23.32
C GLY A 389 -20.15 10.53 22.15
N ALA A 390 -19.10 10.00 21.55
CA ALA A 390 -18.59 10.45 20.27
C ALA A 390 -19.40 9.85 19.11
N THR A 391 -19.36 10.51 17.96
CA THR A 391 -19.81 9.93 16.69
C THR A 391 -18.74 8.96 16.18
N ASP A 392 -19.11 8.07 15.26
CA ASP A 392 -18.16 7.18 14.58
C ASP A 392 -16.99 7.96 14.02
N VAL A 393 -15.79 7.46 14.24
CA VAL A 393 -14.54 8.09 13.79
C VAL A 393 -13.87 7.23 12.73
N SER A 394 -13.59 7.82 11.58
CA SER A 394 -12.82 7.13 10.53
C SER A 394 -11.32 7.13 10.88
N VAL A 395 -10.67 6.01 10.63
CA VAL A 395 -9.23 5.82 10.80
C VAL A 395 -8.70 4.96 9.66
N SER A 396 -7.45 5.18 9.23
CA SER A 396 -6.87 4.46 8.10
C SER A 396 -5.47 3.99 8.43
N THR A 397 -5.19 2.74 8.15
CA THR A 397 -3.85 2.14 8.16
C THR A 397 -3.18 2.20 6.79
N LYS A 398 -3.87 2.71 5.75
CA LYS A 398 -3.26 2.99 4.45
C LYS A 398 -2.23 4.11 4.58
N SER A 399 -1.03 3.87 4.06
CA SER A 399 -0.01 4.91 4.02
C SER A 399 -0.30 5.92 2.91
N THR A 400 -0.02 7.19 3.19
CA THR A 400 0.06 8.25 2.18
C THR A 400 1.50 8.46 1.69
N ALA A 401 2.48 7.81 2.32
CA ALA A 401 3.88 7.85 1.94
C ALA A 401 4.15 6.82 0.83
N ALA A 402 4.76 7.27 -0.27
CA ALA A 402 4.98 6.43 -1.45
C ALA A 402 5.99 5.28 -1.25
N ASP A 403 6.74 5.30 -0.15
CA ASP A 403 7.73 4.29 0.24
C ASP A 403 7.20 3.26 1.25
N LYS A 404 5.91 3.37 1.63
CA LYS A 404 5.28 2.49 2.62
C LYS A 404 4.03 1.85 2.05
N ILE A 405 3.86 0.55 2.26
CA ILE A 405 2.67 -0.19 1.88
C ILE A 405 1.48 0.07 2.82
N GLY A 406 1.75 0.49 4.07
CA GLY A 406 0.76 0.91 5.06
C GLY A 406 1.45 1.58 6.25
N ALA A 407 0.69 1.90 7.30
CA ALA A 407 1.21 2.48 8.54
C ALA A 407 0.29 2.20 9.73
N ASN A 408 0.88 2.06 10.93
CA ASN A 408 0.10 2.07 12.16
C ASN A 408 -0.69 3.39 12.28
N ALA A 409 -1.95 3.29 12.65
CA ALA A 409 -2.82 4.43 12.80
C ALA A 409 -3.03 4.79 14.27
N THR A 410 -3.05 6.08 14.58
CA THR A 410 -3.43 6.58 15.89
C THR A 410 -4.56 7.59 15.74
N VAL A 411 -5.62 7.41 16.52
CA VAL A 411 -6.78 8.30 16.53
C VAL A 411 -7.10 8.76 17.95
N THR A 412 -7.42 10.04 18.11
CA THR A 412 -7.89 10.60 19.37
C THR A 412 -9.41 10.76 19.33
N VAL A 413 -10.10 10.12 20.26
CA VAL A 413 -11.55 10.21 20.42
C VAL A 413 -11.86 11.00 21.68
N VAL A 414 -12.61 12.11 21.52
CA VAL A 414 -12.94 13.01 22.61
C VAL A 414 -14.39 12.81 23.04
N ASN A 415 -14.65 12.79 24.36
CA ASN A 415 -16.01 12.91 24.91
C ASN A 415 -16.14 14.19 25.71
N THR A 416 -17.32 14.75 25.68
CA THR A 416 -17.64 15.97 26.42
C THR A 416 -18.38 15.62 27.71
N LEU A 417 -17.98 16.21 28.82
CA LEU A 417 -18.69 16.05 30.10
C LEU A 417 -20.14 16.47 29.92
N GLY A 418 -21.08 15.70 30.43
CA GLY A 418 -22.51 16.01 30.41
C GLY A 418 -22.79 17.35 31.05
N GLN A 419 -23.74 18.10 30.52
CA GLN A 419 -24.11 19.38 31.09
C GLN A 419 -24.67 19.19 32.52
N ALA A 420 -24.31 20.09 33.43
CA ALA A 420 -24.89 20.12 34.75
C ALA A 420 -26.41 20.23 34.65
N LEU A 421 -27.10 19.43 35.44
CA LEU A 421 -28.56 19.54 35.52
C LEU A 421 -28.94 20.94 36.02
N PRO A 422 -30.01 21.53 35.48
CA PRO A 422 -30.44 22.83 35.93
C PRO A 422 -30.77 22.77 37.43
N GLU A 423 -30.09 23.60 38.20
CA GLU A 423 -30.37 23.76 39.64
C GLU A 423 -31.64 24.57 39.81
N THR A 424 -32.65 24.00 40.48
CA THR A 424 -33.87 24.74 40.84
C THR A 424 -33.69 25.65 42.04
N GLY A 425 -32.49 25.64 42.69
CA GLY A 425 -32.12 26.44 43.88
C GLY A 425 -31.32 27.70 43.60
N GLY A 426 -31.05 28.09 42.33
CA GLY A 426 -30.32 29.26 41.98
C GLY A 426 -31.04 30.61 42.31
N MET A 427 -30.49 31.74 41.87
CA MET A 427 -30.92 33.11 42.19
C MET A 427 -32.47 33.37 42.21
N GLY A 428 -33.26 32.48 41.59
CA GLY A 428 -34.73 32.61 41.56
C GLY A 428 -35.39 32.51 42.95
N THR A 429 -34.94 31.58 43.82
CA THR A 429 -35.53 31.46 45.19
C THR A 429 -35.16 32.65 46.06
N THR A 430 -33.96 33.17 45.98
CA THR A 430 -33.54 34.38 46.73
C THR A 430 -34.38 35.59 46.35
N VAL A 431 -34.67 35.77 45.05
CA VAL A 431 -35.55 36.86 44.57
C VAL A 431 -36.96 36.71 45.12
N PHE A 432 -37.52 35.47 45.21
CA PHE A 432 -38.84 35.22 45.79
C PHE A 432 -38.87 35.45 47.29
N TYR A 433 -37.82 35.09 48.05
CA TYR A 433 -37.70 35.40 49.46
C TYR A 433 -37.55 36.89 49.72
N VAL A 434 -36.77 37.60 48.91
CA VAL A 434 -36.64 39.08 49.06
C VAL A 434 -37.96 39.79 48.71
N LEU A 435 -38.59 39.44 47.57
CA LEU A 435 -39.88 40.02 47.21
C LEU A 435 -40.97 39.66 48.18
N GLY A 436 -41.06 38.42 48.64
CA GLY A 436 -42.02 37.96 49.68
C GLY A 436 -41.78 38.71 51.00
N GLY A 437 -40.54 38.87 51.41
CA GLY A 437 -40.18 39.63 52.62
C GLY A 437 -40.59 41.11 52.55
N VAL A 438 -40.35 41.77 51.43
CA VAL A 438 -40.72 43.17 51.17
C VAL A 438 -42.24 43.35 51.19
N LEU A 439 -43.01 42.42 50.59
CA LEU A 439 -44.46 42.43 50.59
C LEU A 439 -45.02 42.23 52.02
N LEU A 440 -44.44 41.34 52.81
CA LEU A 440 -44.81 41.08 54.17
C LEU A 440 -44.59 42.30 55.08
N ILE A 441 -43.43 42.96 54.96
CA ILE A 441 -43.12 44.18 55.68
C ILE A 441 -44.08 45.30 55.22
N GLY A 442 -44.31 45.47 53.93
CA GLY A 442 -45.27 46.44 53.42
C GLY A 442 -46.71 46.23 53.98
N ALA A 443 -47.18 44.97 54.02
CA ALA A 443 -48.49 44.64 54.61
C ALA A 443 -48.56 44.95 56.11
N LEU A 444 -47.49 44.66 56.86
CA LEU A 444 -47.41 45.02 58.29
C LEU A 444 -47.41 46.53 58.53
N VAL A 445 -46.70 47.31 57.70
CA VAL A 445 -46.73 48.79 57.79
C VAL A 445 -48.15 49.32 57.47
N VAL A 446 -48.80 48.81 56.45
CA VAL A 446 -50.16 49.22 56.10
C VAL A 446 -51.15 48.88 57.25
N LEU A 447 -51.07 47.71 57.82
CA LEU A 447 -51.88 47.28 58.97
C LEU A 447 -51.63 48.18 60.21
N ALA A 448 -50.38 48.52 60.52
CA ALA A 448 -50.00 49.43 61.62
C ALA A 448 -50.52 50.82 61.40
N THR A 449 -50.48 51.32 60.16
CA THR A 449 -50.99 52.68 59.83
C THR A 449 -52.52 52.73 59.85
N MET A 450 -53.20 51.66 59.44
CA MET A 450 -54.67 51.53 59.53
C MET A 450 -55.13 51.52 60.99
N LYS A 451 -54.46 50.74 61.83
CA LYS A 451 -54.75 50.71 63.28
C LYS A 451 -54.53 52.01 64.01
N ARG A 452 -53.54 52.81 63.60
CA ARG A 452 -53.27 54.15 64.10
C ARG A 452 -54.38 55.11 63.70
N LYS A 453 -54.97 55.01 62.53
CA LYS A 453 -56.09 55.86 62.09
C LYS A 453 -57.38 55.61 62.86
N GLU A 454 -57.62 54.35 63.23
CA GLU A 454 -58.81 53.99 64.07
C GLU A 454 -58.64 54.51 65.47
N THR A 455 -57.44 54.56 66.04
CA THR A 455 -57.21 55.08 67.41
C THR A 455 -57.20 56.63 67.49
N SER A 456 -57.18 57.36 66.35
CA SER A 456 -57.25 58.84 66.30
C SER A 456 -58.66 59.37 65.99
N ALA A 457 -59.66 58.48 65.86
CA ALA A 457 -61.03 58.87 65.56
C ALA A 457 -62.06 58.50 66.69
N GLN A 458 -61.56 58.36 67.96
CA GLN A 458 -62.36 58.33 69.20
C GLN A 458 -62.04 59.58 70.03
#